data_e23a4bee0c9b7c2b3ce418fd7e6a7caf
#
_entry.id   e23a4bee0c9b7c2b3ce418fd7e6a7caf
#
_cell.length_a   1.000
_cell.length_b   1.000
_cell.length_c   1.000
_cell.angle_alpha   90.00
_cell.angle_beta   90.00
_cell.angle_gamma   90.00
#
_symmetry.space_group_name_H-M   'P 1'
#
loop_
_entity.id
_entity.type
_entity.pdbx_description
1 polymer ?
#
loop_
_entity_poly.entity_id
_entity_poly.type
_entity_poly.pdbx_seq_one_letter_code
_entity_poly.pdbx_strand_id
1 'polypeptide(L)'
;ASRSIENDTLNRGNVQYLPGTKKEAETINALLKKNNISAKLYTTSKANEESVKSLSGKHNNILHIGTHGFTWTDSTAQKQDYFTQRMQMQLLGDEHRHHGPIIDPLNRCGLLFAGANMALQGNSRHLPEGVQDGILTAKEISLMDLRDANLVVLSACETAKGDITSE
;
A
#
# COMPACT_ATOMS: atom_id res chain seq x y z
N ALA A 1 -3.46 9.36 23.87
CA ALA A 1 -3.64 7.93 24.21
C ALA A 1 -4.05 7.07 23.01
N SER A 2 -4.38 7.68 21.87
CA SER A 2 -4.85 6.95 20.66
C SER A 2 -3.72 6.44 19.74
N ARG A 3 -2.50 6.94 19.87
CA ARG A 3 -1.38 6.66 18.96
C ARG A 3 -0.70 5.28 19.12
N SER A 4 -0.85 4.64 20.27
CA SER A 4 -0.19 3.35 20.52
C SER A 4 -1.00 2.13 20.03
N ILE A 5 -2.29 2.29 19.78
CA ILE A 5 -3.18 1.17 19.41
C ILE A 5 -3.07 0.83 17.92
N GLU A 6 -2.86 1.84 17.05
CA GLU A 6 -2.77 1.61 15.59
C GLU A 6 -1.47 0.91 15.17
N ASN A 7 -0.35 1.28 15.77
CA ASN A 7 0.94 0.58 15.52
C ASN A 7 0.93 -0.87 16.00
N ASP A 8 0.16 -1.18 17.06
CA ASP A 8 0.07 -2.53 17.61
C ASP A 8 -0.81 -3.46 16.74
N THR A 9 -1.80 -2.91 16.03
CA THR A 9 -2.65 -3.67 15.10
C THR A 9 -1.91 -4.04 13.81
N LEU A 10 -1.10 -3.15 13.27
CA LEU A 10 -0.25 -3.44 12.10
C LEU A 10 0.84 -4.46 12.44
N ASN A 11 1.42 -4.38 13.63
CA ASN A 11 2.42 -5.34 14.12
C ASN A 11 1.84 -6.75 14.36
N ARG A 12 0.53 -6.88 14.56
CA ARG A 12 -0.17 -8.17 14.72
C ARG A 12 -0.71 -8.75 13.42
N GLY A 13 -0.45 -8.11 12.28
CA GLY A 13 -0.91 -8.59 10.98
C GLY A 13 -2.43 -8.60 10.83
N ASN A 14 -3.14 -7.69 11.48
CA ASN A 14 -4.59 -7.59 11.38
C ASN A 14 -5.03 -6.13 11.19
N VAL A 15 -5.29 -5.79 9.95
CA VAL A 15 -5.82 -4.48 9.54
C VAL A 15 -7.34 -4.53 9.52
N GLN A 16 -7.97 -3.67 10.32
CA GLN A 16 -9.42 -3.63 10.41
C GLN A 16 -10.05 -2.94 9.20
N TYR A 17 -11.24 -3.39 8.83
CA TYR A 17 -12.03 -2.74 7.80
C TYR A 17 -12.45 -1.32 8.24
N LEU A 18 -12.36 -0.36 7.31
CA LEU A 18 -12.74 1.04 7.52
C LEU A 18 -14.12 1.33 6.91
N PRO A 19 -15.21 1.24 7.69
CA PRO A 19 -16.56 1.49 7.16
C PRO A 19 -16.75 2.93 6.69
N GLY A 20 -16.02 3.89 7.28
CA GLY A 20 -16.05 5.30 6.90
C GLY A 20 -15.57 5.53 5.47
N THR A 21 -14.48 4.90 5.06
CA THR A 21 -13.91 5.06 3.70
C THR A 21 -14.85 4.53 2.62
N LYS A 22 -15.55 3.42 2.89
CA LYS A 22 -16.56 2.90 1.96
C LYS A 22 -17.69 3.91 1.78
N LYS A 23 -18.24 4.43 2.89
CA LYS A 23 -19.32 5.43 2.85
C LYS A 23 -18.90 6.70 2.13
N GLU A 24 -17.67 7.16 2.37
CA GLU A 24 -17.07 8.29 1.69
C GLU A 24 -17.03 8.08 0.17
N ALA A 25 -16.44 6.98 -0.27
CA ALA A 25 -16.31 6.65 -1.69
C ALA A 25 -17.67 6.49 -2.40
N GLU A 26 -18.63 5.84 -1.73
CA GLU A 26 -20.01 5.70 -2.24
C GLU A 26 -20.72 7.05 -2.37
N THR A 27 -20.52 7.95 -1.38
CA THR A 27 -21.11 9.31 -1.38
C THR A 27 -20.52 10.14 -2.52
N ILE A 28 -19.19 10.13 -2.69
CA ILE A 28 -18.52 10.82 -3.78
C ILE A 28 -19.00 10.29 -5.14
N ASN A 29 -19.07 8.97 -5.30
CA ASN A 29 -19.54 8.36 -6.54
C ASN A 29 -21.00 8.76 -6.87
N ALA A 30 -21.87 8.82 -5.86
CA ALA A 30 -23.26 9.27 -6.03
C ALA A 30 -23.31 10.75 -6.45
N LEU A 31 -22.49 11.60 -5.85
CA LEU A 31 -22.39 13.03 -6.20
C LEU A 31 -21.91 13.22 -7.64
N LEU A 32 -20.87 12.49 -8.05
CA LEU A 32 -20.35 12.56 -9.43
C LEU A 32 -21.40 12.12 -10.44
N LYS A 33 -22.11 11.02 -10.19
CA LYS A 33 -23.19 10.54 -11.03
C LYS A 33 -24.33 11.55 -11.16
N LYS A 34 -24.73 12.20 -10.04
CA LYS A 34 -25.76 13.25 -10.06
C LYS A 34 -25.39 14.43 -10.97
N ASN A 35 -24.10 14.70 -11.11
CA ASN A 35 -23.58 15.78 -11.95
C ASN A 35 -23.13 15.28 -13.35
N ASN A 36 -23.56 14.08 -13.77
CA ASN A 36 -23.21 13.47 -15.06
C ASN A 36 -21.70 13.31 -15.28
N ILE A 37 -20.92 13.17 -14.20
CA ILE A 37 -19.48 12.91 -14.27
C ILE A 37 -19.27 11.39 -14.19
N SER A 38 -18.57 10.85 -15.20
CA SER A 38 -18.23 9.42 -15.23
C SER A 38 -17.23 9.09 -14.11
N ALA A 39 -17.56 8.10 -13.29
CA ALA A 39 -16.69 7.63 -12.23
C ALA A 39 -16.73 6.10 -12.11
N LYS A 40 -15.59 5.52 -11.78
CA LYS A 40 -15.45 4.09 -11.53
C LYS A 40 -15.17 3.88 -10.04
N LEU A 41 -16.03 3.12 -9.38
CA LEU A 41 -15.94 2.84 -7.95
C LEU A 41 -15.42 1.43 -7.72
N TYR A 42 -14.37 1.33 -6.90
CA TYR A 42 -13.84 0.08 -6.38
C TYR A 42 -14.04 0.03 -4.87
N THR A 43 -14.63 -1.05 -4.36
CA THR A 43 -14.85 -1.27 -2.93
C THR A 43 -14.63 -2.73 -2.57
N THR A 44 -14.42 -3.01 -1.30
CA THR A 44 -14.24 -4.35 -0.76
C THR A 44 -13.12 -5.12 -1.48
N SER A 45 -13.33 -6.35 -1.92
CA SER A 45 -12.33 -7.16 -2.63
C SER A 45 -11.89 -6.60 -3.97
N LYS A 46 -12.69 -5.70 -4.59
CA LYS A 46 -12.30 -5.02 -5.84
C LYS A 46 -11.39 -3.83 -5.61
N ALA A 47 -11.30 -3.32 -4.38
CA ALA A 47 -10.34 -2.30 -3.99
C ALA A 47 -9.01 -2.98 -3.60
N ASN A 48 -8.38 -3.63 -4.56
CA ASN A 48 -7.14 -4.36 -4.43
C ASN A 48 -5.98 -3.61 -5.12
N GLU A 49 -4.78 -4.06 -4.88
CA GLU A 49 -3.56 -3.45 -5.40
C GLU A 49 -3.51 -3.45 -6.92
N GLU A 50 -3.95 -4.54 -7.56
CA GLU A 50 -4.01 -4.67 -9.02
C GLU A 50 -4.91 -3.60 -9.65
N SER A 51 -6.01 -3.27 -8.98
CA SER A 51 -6.93 -2.22 -9.43
C SER A 51 -6.24 -0.87 -9.51
N VAL A 52 -5.40 -0.54 -8.52
CA VAL A 52 -4.62 0.70 -8.50
C VAL A 52 -3.51 0.66 -9.54
N LYS A 53 -2.71 -0.39 -9.58
CA LYS A 53 -1.62 -0.56 -10.57
C LYS A 53 -2.15 -0.52 -12.00
N SER A 54 -3.36 -1.02 -12.22
CA SER A 54 -4.02 -0.95 -13.54
C SER A 54 -4.34 0.46 -14.04
N LEU A 55 -4.23 1.48 -13.18
CA LEU A 55 -4.44 2.90 -13.54
C LEU A 55 -3.18 3.53 -14.14
N SER A 56 -2.02 2.89 -14.03
CA SER A 56 -0.77 3.35 -14.63
C SER A 56 -0.91 3.50 -16.15
N GLY A 57 -0.49 4.65 -16.68
CA GLY A 57 -0.59 4.99 -18.10
C GLY A 57 -2.01 5.21 -18.61
N LYS A 58 -3.01 5.33 -17.73
CA LYS A 58 -4.39 5.61 -18.11
C LYS A 58 -4.77 7.05 -17.80
N HIS A 59 -5.63 7.59 -18.64
CA HIS A 59 -6.15 8.95 -18.48
C HIS A 59 -7.19 8.99 -17.34
N ASN A 60 -6.74 9.43 -16.17
CA ASN A 60 -7.55 9.54 -14.96
C ASN A 60 -7.45 10.97 -14.43
N ASN A 61 -8.50 11.78 -14.55
CA ASN A 61 -8.47 13.16 -14.08
C ASN A 61 -8.34 13.26 -12.56
N ILE A 62 -9.09 12.43 -11.84
CA ILE A 62 -9.13 12.44 -10.36
C ILE A 62 -9.03 11.01 -9.85
N LEU A 63 -8.10 10.79 -8.93
CA LEU A 63 -7.99 9.57 -8.16
C LEU A 63 -8.31 9.89 -6.69
N HIS A 64 -9.31 9.22 -6.14
CA HIS A 64 -9.64 9.29 -4.72
C HIS A 64 -9.42 7.92 -4.09
N ILE A 65 -8.49 7.81 -3.16
CA ILE A 65 -8.08 6.57 -2.50
C ILE A 65 -8.33 6.70 -1.00
N GLY A 66 -9.33 5.94 -0.49
CA GLY A 66 -9.63 5.85 0.93
C GLY A 66 -9.22 4.47 1.47
N THR A 67 -8.14 4.41 2.26
CA THR A 67 -7.61 3.16 2.80
C THR A 67 -6.71 3.40 4.02
N HIS A 68 -6.07 2.36 4.54
CA HIS A 68 -5.01 2.50 5.54
C HIS A 68 -3.69 2.90 4.89
N GLY A 69 -3.00 3.87 5.48
CA GLY A 69 -1.58 4.10 5.25
C GLY A 69 -0.74 3.32 6.27
N PHE A 70 0.50 3.00 5.93
CA PHE A 70 1.45 2.41 6.85
C PHE A 70 2.82 3.08 6.76
N THR A 71 3.53 3.06 7.86
CA THR A 71 4.95 3.38 7.94
C THR A 71 5.63 2.36 8.83
N TRP A 72 6.60 1.63 8.32
CA TRP A 72 7.38 0.66 9.08
C TRP A 72 8.64 1.31 9.64
N THR A 73 8.96 0.97 10.89
CA THR A 73 10.25 1.30 11.47
C THR A 73 11.35 0.46 10.84
N ASP A 74 12.62 0.89 10.95
CA ASP A 74 13.76 0.15 10.40
C ASP A 74 13.80 -1.31 10.84
N SER A 75 13.47 -1.59 12.10
CA SER A 75 13.45 -2.96 12.62
C SER A 75 12.38 -3.84 11.99
N THR A 76 11.24 -3.28 11.60
CA THR A 76 10.13 -4.00 10.96
C THR A 76 10.43 -4.21 9.47
N ALA A 77 10.92 -3.18 8.80
CA ALA A 77 11.31 -3.23 7.40
C ALA A 77 12.46 -4.24 7.19
N GLN A 78 13.48 -4.26 8.07
CA GLN A 78 14.58 -5.23 8.00
C GLN A 78 14.09 -6.69 8.06
N LYS A 79 13.08 -6.99 8.86
CA LYS A 79 12.52 -8.36 8.91
C LYS A 79 11.83 -8.76 7.61
N GLN A 80 11.13 -7.84 6.97
CA GLN A 80 10.41 -8.06 5.72
C GLN A 80 11.38 -8.21 4.55
N ASP A 81 12.37 -7.31 4.43
CA ASP A 81 13.40 -7.36 3.40
C ASP A 81 14.32 -8.56 3.53
N TYR A 82 14.71 -8.91 4.77
CA TYR A 82 15.53 -10.11 5.02
C TYR A 82 14.86 -11.38 4.48
N PHE A 83 13.55 -11.45 4.57
CA PHE A 83 12.79 -12.59 4.06
C PHE A 83 12.74 -12.61 2.52
N THR A 84 12.50 -11.45 1.90
CA THR A 84 12.47 -11.32 0.44
C THR A 84 13.84 -11.53 -0.19
N GLN A 85 14.91 -10.97 0.41
CA GLN A 85 16.28 -11.17 -0.03
C GLN A 85 16.75 -12.62 0.13
N ARG A 86 16.38 -13.28 1.22
CA ARG A 86 16.73 -14.69 1.42
C ARG A 86 16.11 -15.59 0.36
N MET A 87 14.90 -15.29 -0.09
CA MET A 87 14.29 -16.00 -1.23
C MET A 87 14.99 -15.71 -2.55
N GLN A 88 15.39 -14.47 -2.80
CA GLN A 88 16.13 -14.09 -4.01
C GLN A 88 17.54 -14.69 -4.03
N MET A 89 18.27 -14.67 -2.91
CA MET A 89 19.59 -15.30 -2.79
C MET A 89 19.55 -16.81 -2.99
N GLN A 90 18.50 -17.48 -2.53
CA GLN A 90 18.33 -18.91 -2.69
C GLN A 90 18.03 -19.31 -4.13
N LEU A 91 17.48 -18.40 -4.94
CA LEU A 91 17.21 -18.58 -6.37
C LEU A 91 18.38 -18.21 -7.28
N LEU A 92 19.24 -17.28 -6.90
CA LEU A 92 20.27 -16.69 -7.75
C LEU A 92 21.71 -17.09 -7.41
N GLY A 93 21.96 -17.77 -6.28
CA GLY A 93 23.25 -18.37 -5.96
C GLY A 93 24.42 -17.38 -5.81
N ASP A 94 24.18 -16.16 -5.36
CA ASP A 94 25.23 -15.13 -5.27
C ASP A 94 25.80 -14.99 -3.86
N GLU A 95 27.08 -15.39 -3.71
CA GLU A 95 27.91 -15.29 -2.51
C GLU A 95 28.71 -13.97 -2.50
N HIS A 96 28.14 -12.79 -2.44
CA HIS A 96 28.95 -11.60 -2.23
C HIS A 96 28.33 -10.48 -1.37
N ARG A 97 29.02 -10.30 -0.20
CA ARG A 97 29.26 -9.09 0.61
C ARG A 97 28.20 -8.61 1.58
N HIS A 98 28.62 -8.71 2.85
CA HIS A 98 28.10 -8.07 4.06
C HIS A 98 28.15 -6.52 4.01
N HIS A 99 27.25 -5.90 3.29
CA HIS A 99 26.70 -4.62 3.70
C HIS A 99 25.24 -4.90 4.03
N GLY A 100 24.82 -4.55 5.27
CA GLY A 100 23.41 -4.66 5.64
C GLY A 100 22.55 -3.97 4.57
N PRO A 101 21.37 -4.49 4.26
CA PRO A 101 20.55 -3.99 3.17
C PRO A 101 20.30 -2.50 3.39
N ILE A 102 20.68 -1.67 2.43
CA ILE A 102 20.20 -0.28 2.35
C ILE A 102 18.73 -0.39 1.97
N ILE A 103 17.88 -0.35 2.98
CA ILE A 103 16.43 -0.41 2.76
C ILE A 103 16.02 0.92 2.16
N ASP A 104 15.58 0.91 0.91
CA ASP A 104 15.02 2.08 0.26
C ASP A 104 13.85 2.62 1.14
N PRO A 105 13.92 3.87 1.63
CA PRO A 105 12.87 4.46 2.46
C PRO A 105 11.48 4.36 1.84
N LEU A 106 11.38 4.35 0.52
CA LEU A 106 10.12 4.20 -0.21
C LEU A 106 9.48 2.82 -0.05
N ASN A 107 10.23 1.79 0.36
CA ASN A 107 9.66 0.48 0.69
C ASN A 107 9.09 0.42 2.11
N ARG A 108 9.33 1.46 2.93
CA ARG A 108 8.91 1.49 4.34
C ARG A 108 7.55 2.15 4.57
N CYS A 109 6.96 2.74 3.56
CA CYS A 109 5.65 3.37 3.65
C CYS A 109 4.81 3.07 2.41
N GLY A 110 3.51 3.19 2.55
CA GLY A 110 2.58 2.92 1.46
C GLY A 110 1.12 2.80 1.92
N LEU A 111 0.35 2.10 1.12
CA LEU A 111 -1.09 1.94 1.28
C LEU A 111 -1.45 0.45 1.36
N LEU A 112 -2.45 0.12 2.19
CA LEU A 112 -2.93 -1.26 2.37
C LEU A 112 -4.28 -1.44 1.66
N PHE A 113 -4.36 -2.44 0.80
CA PHE A 113 -5.55 -2.79 0.03
C PHE A 113 -6.13 -4.15 0.44
N ALA A 114 -7.20 -4.54 -0.22
CA ALA A 114 -7.78 -5.87 -0.02
C ALA A 114 -6.73 -6.96 -0.32
N GLY A 115 -6.55 -7.86 0.64
CA GLY A 115 -5.49 -8.90 0.59
C GLY A 115 -4.36 -8.67 1.59
N ALA A 116 -4.08 -7.44 1.99
CA ALA A 116 -2.93 -7.09 2.86
C ALA A 116 -2.84 -7.90 4.16
N ASN A 117 -3.97 -8.28 4.77
CA ASN A 117 -3.95 -9.10 5.99
C ASN A 117 -3.30 -10.48 5.78
N MET A 118 -3.44 -11.07 4.60
CA MET A 118 -2.80 -12.35 4.28
C MET A 118 -1.28 -12.20 4.24
N ALA A 119 -0.80 -11.13 3.61
CA ALA A 119 0.62 -10.82 3.53
C ALA A 119 1.21 -10.49 4.90
N LEU A 120 0.55 -9.65 5.69
CA LEU A 120 0.97 -9.26 7.04
C LEU A 120 1.02 -10.43 8.01
N GLN A 121 0.21 -11.47 7.81
CA GLN A 121 0.21 -12.72 8.57
C GLN A 121 1.24 -13.75 8.07
N GLY A 122 2.05 -13.40 7.06
CA GLY A 122 3.04 -14.30 6.48
C GLY A 122 2.47 -15.36 5.54
N ASN A 123 1.22 -15.24 5.12
CA ASN A 123 0.51 -16.18 4.25
C ASN A 123 0.61 -15.82 2.75
N SER A 124 1.43 -14.85 2.38
CA SER A 124 1.64 -14.42 0.99
C SER A 124 2.16 -15.53 0.06
N ARG A 125 2.77 -16.59 0.61
CA ARG A 125 3.23 -17.75 -0.16
C ARG A 125 2.11 -18.56 -0.82
N HIS A 126 0.88 -18.35 -0.42
CA HIS A 126 -0.30 -19.05 -0.93
C HIS A 126 -1.14 -18.22 -1.88
N LEU A 127 -0.65 -17.03 -2.27
CA LEU A 127 -1.35 -16.22 -3.26
C LEU A 127 -1.26 -16.91 -4.64
N PRO A 128 -2.36 -16.98 -5.40
CA PRO A 128 -2.34 -17.44 -6.77
C PRO A 128 -1.40 -16.59 -7.64
N GLU A 129 -0.87 -17.17 -8.70
CA GLU A 129 -0.03 -16.45 -9.66
C GLU A 129 -0.78 -15.21 -10.20
N GLY A 130 -0.10 -14.06 -10.19
CA GLY A 130 -0.66 -12.77 -10.65
C GLY A 130 -1.52 -12.04 -9.63
N VAL A 131 -1.75 -12.58 -8.43
CA VAL A 131 -2.43 -11.89 -7.34
C VAL A 131 -1.38 -11.17 -6.48
N GLN A 132 -1.54 -9.85 -6.34
CA GLN A 132 -0.69 -9.02 -5.50
C GLN A 132 -1.04 -9.21 -4.02
N ASP A 133 -0.11 -8.84 -3.14
CA ASP A 133 -0.26 -9.06 -1.71
C ASP A 133 -1.11 -8.01 -0.98
N GLY A 134 -1.54 -6.97 -1.68
CA GLY A 134 -2.36 -5.88 -1.15
C GLY A 134 -1.56 -4.81 -0.39
N ILE A 135 -0.23 -4.85 -0.43
CA ILE A 135 0.66 -3.87 0.21
C ILE A 135 1.33 -3.04 -0.89
N LEU A 136 0.72 -1.91 -1.25
CA LEU A 136 1.26 -1.02 -2.27
C LEU A 136 2.25 -0.03 -1.66
N THR A 137 3.54 -0.24 -1.85
CA THR A 137 4.61 0.60 -1.32
C THR A 137 4.73 1.93 -2.07
N ALA A 138 5.30 2.95 -1.44
CA ALA A 138 5.62 4.21 -2.11
C ALA A 138 6.61 3.99 -3.27
N LYS A 139 7.49 2.98 -3.18
CA LYS A 139 8.38 2.58 -4.27
C LYS A 139 7.60 2.16 -5.52
N GLU A 140 6.61 1.29 -5.37
CA GLU A 140 5.77 0.82 -6.46
C GLU A 140 4.93 1.94 -7.05
N ILE A 141 4.37 2.82 -6.19
CA ILE A 141 3.64 4.01 -6.63
C ILE A 141 4.55 4.92 -7.46
N SER A 142 5.82 5.10 -7.07
CA SER A 142 6.78 5.94 -7.79
C SER A 142 7.10 5.44 -9.20
N LEU A 143 6.86 4.17 -9.47
CA LEU A 143 7.05 3.55 -10.79
C LEU A 143 5.80 3.62 -11.67
N MET A 144 4.67 4.06 -11.13
CA MET A 144 3.43 4.21 -11.91
C MET A 144 3.47 5.48 -12.76
N ASP A 145 2.93 5.37 -13.96
CA ASP A 145 2.68 6.54 -14.81
C ASP A 145 1.32 7.16 -14.46
N LEU A 146 1.34 8.21 -13.64
CA LEU A 146 0.17 8.98 -13.21
C LEU A 146 0.17 10.42 -13.76
N ARG A 147 0.91 10.69 -14.83
CA ARG A 147 1.06 12.04 -15.39
C ARG A 147 -0.25 12.69 -15.83
N ASP A 148 -1.25 11.90 -16.17
CA ASP A 148 -2.57 12.35 -16.58
C ASP A 148 -3.54 12.57 -15.39
N ALA A 149 -3.11 12.34 -14.15
CA ALA A 149 -3.90 12.61 -12.96
C ALA A 149 -3.76 14.09 -12.57
N ASN A 150 -4.85 14.85 -12.68
CA ASN A 150 -4.86 16.25 -12.28
C ASN A 150 -4.99 16.43 -10.76
N LEU A 151 -5.59 15.46 -10.06
CA LEU A 151 -5.79 15.47 -8.62
C LEU A 151 -5.72 14.05 -8.06
N VAL A 152 -4.91 13.86 -7.03
CA VAL A 152 -4.90 12.65 -6.21
C VAL A 152 -5.28 13.02 -4.78
N VAL A 153 -6.33 12.41 -4.28
CA VAL A 153 -6.80 12.56 -2.89
C VAL A 153 -6.53 11.26 -2.14
N LEU A 154 -5.74 11.35 -1.08
CA LEU A 154 -5.47 10.24 -0.16
C LEU A 154 -6.21 10.47 1.15
N SER A 155 -7.27 9.70 1.40
CA SER A 155 -7.99 9.65 2.68
C SER A 155 -7.45 8.47 3.49
N ALA A 156 -6.24 8.65 4.06
CA ALA A 156 -5.53 7.61 4.79
C ALA A 156 -4.75 8.21 5.96
N CYS A 157 -4.63 7.45 7.07
CA CYS A 157 -3.82 7.84 8.21
C CYS A 157 -2.33 7.57 7.94
N GLU A 158 -1.44 8.40 8.51
CA GLU A 158 0.02 8.20 8.53
C GLU A 158 0.76 8.18 7.17
N THR A 159 0.16 8.70 6.11
CA THR A 159 0.78 8.73 4.77
C THR A 159 1.97 9.68 4.63
N ALA A 160 2.24 10.51 5.63
CA ALA A 160 3.26 11.58 5.57
C ALA A 160 4.25 11.58 6.75
N LYS A 161 4.46 10.44 7.41
CA LYS A 161 5.53 10.33 8.43
C LYS A 161 6.86 10.06 7.71
N GLY A 162 7.70 11.09 7.61
CA GLY A 162 9.11 10.94 7.26
C GLY A 162 9.95 10.58 8.49
N ASP A 163 11.14 10.04 8.28
CA ASP A 163 12.15 9.90 9.31
C ASP A 163 12.60 11.28 9.75
N ILE A 164 12.42 11.61 11.03
CA ILE A 164 13.05 12.79 11.63
C ILE A 164 14.46 12.36 12.01
N THR A 165 15.43 12.63 11.14
CA THR A 165 16.83 12.59 11.52
C THR A 165 17.10 13.84 12.36
N SER A 166 17.36 13.68 13.66
CA SER A 166 17.96 14.73 14.46
C SER A 166 19.39 14.96 13.96
N GLU A 167 19.64 16.11 13.34
CA GLU A 167 20.99 16.62 13.16
C GLU A 167 21.64 16.95 14.52
#